data_9389c0b4398c72212bac003e61653dea
#
_entry.id   9389c0b4398c72212bac003e61653dea
#
_cell.length_a   1.000
_cell.length_b   1.000
_cell.length_c   1.000
_cell.angle_alpha   90.00
_cell.angle_beta   90.00
_cell.angle_gamma   90.00
#
_symmetry.space_group_name_H-M   'P 1'
#
loop_
_entity.id
_entity.type
_entity.pdbx_description
1 polymer ?
#
loop_
_entity_poly.entity_id
_entity_poly.type
_entity_poly.pdbx_seq_one_letter_code
_entity_poly.pdbx_strand_id
1 'polypeptide(L)'
;VQPPFESRSYVELTLATLRQFGVQASWQDELTLHIPGGQQYQPALAAVEGDFSQLAFFAVLGALGAGPQGVRLTGVNPQSAQGDRQVIEIIRQMGGRIVEEPEGYLVQRAAMQAGQIDLADCPDLGPVLAVLAAHAQGESRLYNAGRLRIKESDRIADVQAELQRCGVQMHSTAEEMFITGGGPYAAFEPCQAHNDHRIVMALAVLAAVGCAPLRIDGAEAVQKSYPNFFEDLQNLGVKVEIAND
;
A
#
# COMPACT_ATOMS: atom_id res chain seq x y z
N VAL A 1 -14.29 13.37 -18.49
CA VAL A 1 -13.93 13.27 -17.07
C VAL A 1 -14.02 14.65 -16.42
N GLN A 2 -14.42 14.74 -15.17
CA GLN A 2 -14.50 16.02 -14.44
C GLN A 2 -13.31 16.14 -13.47
N PRO A 3 -12.66 17.32 -13.38
CA PRO A 3 -11.63 17.58 -12.37
C PRO A 3 -12.21 17.63 -10.93
N PRO A 4 -11.40 17.27 -9.90
CA PRO A 4 -10.07 16.70 -10.01
C PRO A 4 -10.10 15.27 -10.55
N PHE A 5 -9.15 14.92 -11.45
CA PHE A 5 -9.04 13.59 -12.00
C PHE A 5 -7.96 12.79 -11.24
N GLU A 6 -8.34 12.26 -10.12
CA GLU A 6 -7.52 11.37 -9.31
C GLU A 6 -7.61 9.92 -9.80
N SER A 7 -6.62 9.10 -9.42
CA SER A 7 -6.55 7.67 -9.80
C SER A 7 -6.59 7.43 -11.31
N ARG A 8 -5.96 8.29 -12.09
CA ARG A 8 -5.83 8.14 -13.55
C ARG A 8 -5.19 6.81 -13.92
N SER A 9 -4.25 6.33 -13.12
CA SER A 9 -3.57 5.05 -13.28
C SER A 9 -4.53 3.86 -13.41
N TYR A 10 -5.64 3.83 -12.68
CA TYR A 10 -6.64 2.76 -12.79
C TYR A 10 -7.38 2.79 -14.14
N VAL A 11 -7.59 3.98 -14.71
CA VAL A 11 -8.14 4.11 -16.07
C VAL A 11 -7.12 3.63 -17.08
N GLU A 12 -5.84 3.97 -16.94
CA GLU A 12 -4.77 3.51 -17.85
C GLU A 12 -4.62 1.98 -17.82
N LEU A 13 -4.74 1.34 -16.65
CA LEU A 13 -4.80 -0.12 -16.51
C LEU A 13 -5.97 -0.71 -17.33
N THR A 14 -7.16 -0.11 -17.21
CA THR A 14 -8.32 -0.52 -17.97
C THR A 14 -8.09 -0.37 -19.48
N LEU A 15 -7.50 0.76 -19.90
CA LEU A 15 -7.17 1.01 -21.31
C LEU A 15 -6.13 0.02 -21.85
N ALA A 16 -5.13 -0.33 -21.05
CA ALA A 16 -4.12 -1.33 -21.40
C ALA A 16 -4.77 -2.71 -21.60
N THR A 17 -5.65 -3.10 -20.68
CA THR A 17 -6.41 -4.36 -20.78
C THR A 17 -7.34 -4.37 -22.02
N LEU A 18 -8.06 -3.28 -22.27
CA LEU A 18 -8.92 -3.17 -23.46
C LEU A 18 -8.12 -3.37 -24.76
N ARG A 19 -6.95 -2.73 -24.88
CA ARG A 19 -6.06 -2.89 -26.04
C ARG A 19 -5.59 -4.32 -26.21
N GLN A 20 -5.26 -5.01 -25.12
CA GLN A 20 -4.85 -6.42 -25.15
C GLN A 20 -5.92 -7.33 -25.75
N PHE A 21 -7.20 -7.01 -25.51
CA PHE A 21 -8.33 -7.73 -26.07
C PHE A 21 -8.90 -7.10 -27.36
N GLY A 22 -8.10 -6.30 -28.09
CA GLY A 22 -8.41 -5.76 -29.39
C GLY A 22 -9.38 -4.57 -29.40
N VAL A 23 -9.73 -4.02 -28.23
CA VAL A 23 -10.60 -2.85 -28.12
C VAL A 23 -9.78 -1.57 -28.12
N GLN A 24 -10.10 -0.65 -29.01
CA GLN A 24 -9.47 0.66 -29.12
C GLN A 24 -10.18 1.67 -28.21
N ALA A 25 -9.40 2.32 -27.38
CA ALA A 25 -9.81 3.46 -26.57
C ALA A 25 -8.61 4.40 -26.43
N SER A 26 -8.82 5.70 -26.57
CA SER A 26 -7.74 6.68 -26.53
C SER A 26 -8.20 8.01 -25.96
N TRP A 27 -7.29 8.68 -25.31
CA TRP A 27 -7.48 10.06 -24.89
C TRP A 27 -7.44 10.98 -26.12
N GLN A 28 -8.44 11.86 -26.28
CA GLN A 28 -8.44 12.95 -27.24
C GLN A 28 -7.77 14.19 -26.67
N ASP A 29 -7.94 14.40 -25.36
CA ASP A 29 -7.29 15.41 -24.54
C ASP A 29 -7.16 14.87 -23.10
N GLU A 30 -6.74 15.70 -22.15
CA GLU A 30 -6.48 15.29 -20.76
C GLU A 30 -7.71 14.73 -20.02
N LEU A 31 -8.92 15.10 -20.45
CA LEU A 31 -10.17 14.78 -19.76
C LEU A 31 -11.20 14.05 -20.64
N THR A 32 -10.93 13.91 -21.94
CA THR A 32 -11.85 13.32 -22.90
C THR A 32 -11.34 11.98 -23.42
N LEU A 33 -11.98 10.90 -23.00
CA LEU A 33 -11.72 9.54 -23.49
C LEU A 33 -12.69 9.22 -24.63
N HIS A 34 -12.14 8.79 -25.76
CA HIS A 34 -12.91 8.32 -26.92
C HIS A 34 -12.84 6.81 -27.04
N ILE A 35 -14.01 6.17 -27.12
CA ILE A 35 -14.16 4.73 -27.35
C ILE A 35 -15.07 4.56 -28.56
N PRO A 36 -14.53 4.16 -29.74
CA PRO A 36 -15.34 3.89 -30.92
C PRO A 36 -16.38 2.80 -30.65
N GLY A 37 -17.59 2.98 -31.15
CA GLY A 37 -18.63 1.97 -31.08
C GLY A 37 -18.41 0.80 -32.07
N GLY A 38 -19.20 -0.27 -31.91
CA GLY A 38 -19.21 -1.41 -32.84
C GLY A 38 -18.00 -2.33 -32.78
N GLN A 39 -17.13 -2.18 -31.79
CA GLN A 39 -15.98 -3.04 -31.57
C GLN A 39 -16.37 -4.39 -30.95
N GLN A 40 -15.56 -5.40 -31.15
CA GLN A 40 -15.69 -6.72 -30.53
C GLN A 40 -14.39 -7.12 -29.85
N TYR A 41 -14.49 -7.72 -28.66
CA TYR A 41 -13.35 -8.30 -27.98
C TYR A 41 -12.77 -9.46 -28.78
N GLN A 42 -11.45 -9.50 -28.85
CA GLN A 42 -10.70 -10.60 -29.47
C GLN A 42 -10.10 -11.48 -28.38
N PRO A 43 -10.13 -12.81 -28.53
CA PRO A 43 -9.41 -13.70 -27.63
C PRO A 43 -7.92 -13.36 -27.60
N ALA A 44 -7.35 -13.26 -26.41
CA ALA A 44 -5.93 -13.02 -26.21
C ALA A 44 -5.40 -13.84 -25.03
N LEU A 45 -4.12 -14.23 -25.11
CA LEU A 45 -3.42 -14.76 -23.94
C LEU A 45 -3.03 -13.56 -23.07
N ALA A 46 -3.59 -13.53 -21.87
CA ALA A 46 -3.30 -12.49 -20.88
C ALA A 46 -2.69 -13.13 -19.62
N ALA A 47 -1.55 -12.64 -19.19
CA ALA A 47 -1.05 -12.91 -17.86
C ALA A 47 -1.52 -11.78 -16.93
N VAL A 48 -2.14 -12.14 -15.81
CA VAL A 48 -2.47 -11.18 -14.77
C VAL A 48 -1.20 -10.93 -13.96
N GLU A 49 -0.74 -9.70 -13.93
CA GLU A 49 0.42 -9.31 -13.13
C GLU A 49 0.08 -9.26 -11.64
N GLY A 50 1.10 -9.33 -10.77
CA GLY A 50 0.94 -9.16 -9.33
C GLY A 50 0.47 -7.76 -8.97
N ASP A 51 -0.21 -7.66 -7.83
CA ASP A 51 -0.83 -6.43 -7.33
C ASP A 51 0.17 -5.64 -6.47
N PHE A 52 0.55 -4.45 -6.93
CA PHE A 52 1.44 -3.56 -6.20
C PHE A 52 0.85 -3.05 -4.89
N SER A 53 -0.48 -2.95 -4.78
CA SER A 53 -1.11 -2.55 -3.54
C SER A 53 -0.95 -3.59 -2.42
N GLN A 54 -0.86 -4.87 -2.79
CA GLN A 54 -0.56 -5.98 -1.88
C GLN A 54 0.94 -6.06 -1.58
N LEU A 55 1.76 -5.97 -2.63
CA LEU A 55 3.21 -5.98 -2.55
C LEU A 55 3.74 -4.88 -1.63
N ALA A 56 3.07 -3.73 -1.55
CA ALA A 56 3.49 -2.58 -0.77
C ALA A 56 3.69 -2.90 0.72
N PHE A 57 2.90 -3.81 1.29
CA PHE A 57 3.06 -4.22 2.69
C PHE A 57 4.40 -4.92 2.92
N PHE A 58 4.78 -5.80 2.01
CA PHE A 58 6.06 -6.51 2.07
C PHE A 58 7.25 -5.62 1.66
N ALA A 59 7.03 -4.63 0.79
CA ALA A 59 8.04 -3.62 0.47
C ALA A 59 8.39 -2.77 1.71
N VAL A 60 7.38 -2.30 2.44
CA VAL A 60 7.56 -1.56 3.69
C VAL A 60 8.18 -2.45 4.77
N LEU A 61 7.70 -3.70 4.93
CA LEU A 61 8.32 -4.69 5.82
C LEU A 61 9.80 -4.87 5.51
N GLY A 62 10.14 -5.02 4.21
CA GLY A 62 11.53 -5.17 3.76
C GLY A 62 12.39 -3.94 4.05
N ALA A 63 11.86 -2.75 3.80
CA ALA A 63 12.58 -1.49 4.02
C ALA A 63 12.87 -1.22 5.50
N LEU A 64 11.99 -1.63 6.41
CA LEU A 64 12.07 -1.36 7.85
C LEU A 64 12.68 -2.52 8.65
N GLY A 65 12.35 -3.77 8.32
CA GLY A 65 12.57 -4.93 9.17
C GLY A 65 13.42 -6.06 8.57
N ALA A 66 13.73 -6.02 7.28
CA ALA A 66 14.47 -7.11 6.63
C ALA A 66 15.82 -7.40 7.29
N GLY A 67 16.14 -8.69 7.38
CA GLY A 67 17.49 -9.13 7.70
C GLY A 67 18.50 -8.82 6.58
N PRO A 68 19.77 -9.26 6.71
CA PRO A 68 20.83 -8.93 5.74
C PRO A 68 20.53 -9.39 4.30
N GLN A 69 19.71 -10.41 4.13
CA GLN A 69 19.31 -10.95 2.82
C GLN A 69 18.30 -10.05 2.08
N GLY A 70 17.61 -9.16 2.80
CA GLY A 70 16.49 -8.40 2.26
C GLY A 70 15.21 -9.24 2.07
N VAL A 71 14.20 -8.60 1.49
CA VAL A 71 12.95 -9.24 1.05
C VAL A 71 12.88 -9.13 -0.47
N ARG A 72 12.75 -10.30 -1.14
CA ARG A 72 12.56 -10.35 -2.59
C ARG A 72 11.07 -10.38 -2.91
N LEU A 73 10.64 -9.43 -3.71
CA LEU A 73 9.27 -9.24 -4.19
C LEU A 73 9.22 -9.67 -5.65
N THR A 74 8.43 -10.69 -5.97
CA THR A 74 8.37 -11.28 -7.32
C THR A 74 6.94 -11.31 -7.86
N GLY A 75 6.80 -11.63 -9.16
CA GLY A 75 5.50 -11.75 -9.80
C GLY A 75 4.87 -10.42 -10.19
N VAL A 76 5.61 -9.32 -10.12
CA VAL A 76 5.17 -8.00 -10.56
C VAL A 76 5.98 -7.52 -11.75
N ASN A 77 5.35 -6.71 -12.58
CA ASN A 77 6.01 -6.06 -13.70
C ASN A 77 6.57 -4.69 -13.28
N PRO A 78 7.90 -4.48 -13.27
CA PRO A 78 8.48 -3.17 -12.96
C PRO A 78 8.01 -2.03 -13.88
N GLN A 79 7.46 -2.36 -15.06
CA GLN A 79 6.91 -1.40 -16.02
C GLN A 79 5.37 -1.29 -15.92
N SER A 80 4.76 -1.82 -14.86
CA SER A 80 3.31 -1.78 -14.65
C SER A 80 2.75 -0.36 -14.65
N ALA A 81 1.55 -0.21 -15.18
CA ALA A 81 0.77 1.03 -15.12
C ALA A 81 0.03 1.20 -13.79
N GLN A 82 0.13 0.26 -12.84
CA GLN A 82 -0.50 0.37 -11.53
C GLN A 82 0.03 1.60 -10.78
N GLY A 83 -0.86 2.45 -10.28
CA GLY A 83 -0.50 3.65 -9.50
C GLY A 83 0.26 3.28 -8.23
N ASP A 84 -0.13 2.17 -7.60
CA ASP A 84 0.49 1.66 -6.37
C ASP A 84 1.96 1.21 -6.55
N ARG A 85 2.46 1.08 -7.80
CA ARG A 85 3.90 0.94 -8.08
C ARG A 85 4.72 2.10 -7.51
N GLN A 86 4.09 3.25 -7.26
CA GLN A 86 4.73 4.40 -6.63
C GLN A 86 5.35 4.08 -5.26
N VAL A 87 4.91 3.00 -4.57
CA VAL A 87 5.52 2.57 -3.30
C VAL A 87 7.04 2.39 -3.43
N ILE A 88 7.52 1.90 -4.58
CA ILE A 88 8.95 1.69 -4.84
C ILE A 88 9.71 3.02 -4.83
N GLU A 89 9.18 4.02 -5.53
CA GLU A 89 9.79 5.35 -5.62
C GLU A 89 9.66 6.12 -4.28
N ILE A 90 8.54 6.00 -3.60
CA ILE A 90 8.33 6.60 -2.28
C ILE A 90 9.35 6.07 -1.28
N ILE A 91 9.54 4.74 -1.21
CA ILE A 91 10.54 4.13 -0.33
C ILE A 91 11.96 4.62 -0.69
N ARG A 92 12.31 4.71 -1.99
CA ARG A 92 13.61 5.23 -2.44
C ARG A 92 13.82 6.69 -2.03
N GLN A 93 12.82 7.55 -2.25
CA GLN A 93 12.87 8.98 -1.88
C GLN A 93 13.03 9.18 -0.37
N MET A 94 12.48 8.28 0.44
CA MET A 94 12.63 8.29 1.88
C MET A 94 13.94 7.62 2.36
N GLY A 95 14.85 7.27 1.45
CA GLY A 95 16.17 6.71 1.78
C GLY A 95 16.27 5.19 1.75
N GLY A 96 15.20 4.50 1.31
CA GLY A 96 15.16 3.04 1.22
C GLY A 96 16.07 2.47 0.13
N ARG A 97 16.50 1.23 0.33
CA ARG A 97 17.36 0.49 -0.60
C ARG A 97 16.55 -0.54 -1.37
N ILE A 98 16.28 -0.25 -2.64
CA ILE A 98 15.54 -1.13 -3.53
C ILE A 98 16.34 -1.33 -4.82
N VAL A 99 16.61 -2.59 -5.13
CA VAL A 99 17.23 -3.03 -6.39
C VAL A 99 16.14 -3.63 -7.27
N GLU A 100 16.03 -3.17 -8.50
CA GLU A 100 15.15 -3.76 -9.50
C GLU A 100 15.76 -5.05 -10.04
N GLU A 101 14.96 -6.09 -10.13
CA GLU A 101 15.30 -7.40 -10.68
C GLU A 101 14.36 -7.71 -11.87
N PRO A 102 14.69 -8.66 -12.76
CA PRO A 102 13.88 -8.93 -13.96
C PRO A 102 12.39 -9.23 -13.70
N GLU A 103 12.08 -9.80 -12.54
CA GLU A 103 10.71 -10.21 -12.17
C GLU A 103 10.20 -9.52 -10.90
N GLY A 104 10.80 -8.36 -10.53
CA GLY A 104 10.37 -7.63 -9.34
C GLY A 104 11.46 -6.82 -8.68
N TYR A 105 11.59 -6.93 -7.35
CA TYR A 105 12.48 -6.07 -6.57
C TYR A 105 13.10 -6.81 -5.39
N LEU A 106 14.34 -6.45 -5.06
CA LEU A 106 14.97 -6.77 -3.78
C LEU A 106 14.94 -5.54 -2.89
N VAL A 107 14.26 -5.62 -1.77
CA VAL A 107 14.15 -4.54 -0.78
C VAL A 107 15.02 -4.87 0.42
N GLN A 108 15.86 -3.93 0.81
CA GLN A 108 16.79 -4.07 1.93
C GLN A 108 16.52 -3.01 3.00
N ARG A 109 16.75 -3.39 4.24
CA ARG A 109 16.59 -2.48 5.38
C ARG A 109 17.47 -1.23 5.22
N ALA A 110 16.87 -0.07 5.52
CA ALA A 110 17.57 1.22 5.55
C ALA A 110 17.00 2.12 6.64
N ALA A 111 17.77 3.15 7.01
CA ALA A 111 17.25 4.23 7.85
C ALA A 111 16.39 5.16 6.98
N MET A 112 15.12 5.29 7.36
CA MET A 112 14.16 6.09 6.61
C MET A 112 14.18 7.54 7.06
N GLN A 113 13.99 8.45 6.11
CA GLN A 113 13.84 9.89 6.34
C GLN A 113 12.40 10.31 6.07
N ALA A 114 11.91 11.29 6.82
CA ALA A 114 10.58 11.84 6.58
C ALA A 114 10.43 12.41 5.16
N GLY A 115 9.22 12.34 4.63
CA GLY A 115 8.93 12.77 3.27
C GLY A 115 7.53 13.37 3.11
N GLN A 116 7.31 13.97 1.94
CA GLN A 116 5.99 14.40 1.50
C GLN A 116 5.49 13.41 0.45
N ILE A 117 4.35 12.78 0.70
CA ILE A 117 3.81 11.66 -0.07
C ILE A 117 2.47 12.06 -0.66
N ASP A 118 2.38 12.04 -1.98
CA ASP A 118 1.14 12.28 -2.71
C ASP A 118 0.35 10.98 -2.87
N LEU A 119 -0.88 10.94 -2.40
CA LEU A 119 -1.76 9.79 -2.49
C LEU A 119 -2.81 9.88 -3.61
N ALA A 120 -2.78 10.92 -4.46
CA ALA A 120 -3.78 11.11 -5.51
C ALA A 120 -3.93 9.90 -6.44
N ASP A 121 -2.83 9.28 -6.85
CA ASP A 121 -2.81 8.13 -7.76
C ASP A 121 -2.58 6.76 -7.07
N CYS A 122 -2.30 6.75 -5.77
CA CYS A 122 -2.04 5.55 -4.99
C CYS A 122 -2.71 5.57 -3.59
N PRO A 123 -4.00 5.89 -3.49
CA PRO A 123 -4.67 6.04 -2.19
C PRO A 123 -4.61 4.76 -1.34
N ASP A 124 -4.59 3.61 -1.96
CA ASP A 124 -4.58 2.32 -1.28
C ASP A 124 -3.28 2.04 -0.52
N LEU A 125 -2.22 2.78 -0.81
CA LEU A 125 -0.96 2.74 -0.05
C LEU A 125 -1.03 3.51 1.28
N GLY A 126 -2.04 4.38 1.50
CA GLY A 126 -2.12 5.26 2.67
C GLY A 126 -1.82 4.56 3.99
N PRO A 127 -2.51 3.47 4.36
CA PRO A 127 -2.30 2.78 5.64
C PRO A 127 -0.86 2.27 5.83
N VAL A 128 -0.28 1.62 4.85
CA VAL A 128 1.09 1.08 4.98
C VAL A 128 2.17 2.16 4.89
N LEU A 129 1.93 3.24 4.14
CA LEU A 129 2.85 4.39 4.09
C LEU A 129 2.81 5.19 5.39
N ALA A 130 1.69 5.20 6.12
CA ALA A 130 1.64 5.75 7.46
C ALA A 130 2.55 4.96 8.43
N VAL A 131 2.63 3.62 8.29
CA VAL A 131 3.58 2.80 9.05
C VAL A 131 5.02 3.08 8.64
N LEU A 132 5.31 3.26 7.35
CA LEU A 132 6.64 3.66 6.88
C LEU A 132 7.05 5.01 7.49
N ALA A 133 6.15 6.00 7.46
CA ALA A 133 6.33 7.33 8.03
C ALA A 133 6.57 7.30 9.54
N ALA A 134 5.86 6.43 10.27
CA ALA A 134 6.05 6.24 11.70
C ALA A 134 7.47 5.79 12.08
N HIS A 135 8.19 5.14 11.17
CA HIS A 135 9.58 4.70 11.39
C HIS A 135 10.63 5.61 10.72
N ALA A 136 10.21 6.67 10.05
CA ALA A 136 11.12 7.64 9.43
C ALA A 136 11.60 8.68 10.44
N GLN A 137 12.77 9.26 10.23
CA GLN A 137 13.25 10.36 11.06
C GLN A 137 12.60 11.68 10.62
N GLY A 138 11.91 12.35 11.54
CA GLY A 138 11.22 13.62 11.31
C GLY A 138 9.71 13.45 11.11
N GLU A 139 9.04 14.50 10.64
CA GLU A 139 7.61 14.51 10.37
C GLU A 139 7.35 14.33 8.87
N SER A 140 6.58 13.30 8.54
CA SER A 140 6.10 13.04 7.18
C SER A 140 4.69 13.58 7.00
N ARG A 141 4.39 14.03 5.76
CA ARG A 141 3.06 14.46 5.33
C ARG A 141 2.57 13.57 4.18
N LEU A 142 1.41 12.96 4.37
CA LEU A 142 0.66 12.25 3.32
C LEU A 142 -0.50 13.16 2.92
N TYR A 143 -0.56 13.58 1.66
CA TYR A 143 -1.55 14.55 1.17
C TYR A 143 -2.33 14.01 -0.03
N ASN A 144 -3.38 14.71 -0.46
CA ASN A 144 -4.38 14.23 -1.41
C ASN A 144 -5.01 12.90 -0.94
N ALA A 145 -5.22 12.78 0.38
CA ALA A 145 -5.69 11.57 1.04
C ALA A 145 -7.22 11.51 1.21
N GLY A 146 -7.96 12.53 0.79
CA GLY A 146 -9.39 12.66 1.06
C GLY A 146 -10.23 11.46 0.64
N ARG A 147 -9.86 10.78 -0.45
CA ARG A 147 -10.52 9.55 -0.91
C ARG A 147 -10.42 8.36 0.05
N LEU A 148 -9.45 8.37 0.96
CA LEU A 148 -9.33 7.33 1.99
C LEU A 148 -10.53 7.31 2.94
N ARG A 149 -11.27 8.43 3.08
CA ARG A 149 -12.44 8.50 3.95
C ARG A 149 -13.67 7.77 3.44
N ILE A 150 -13.71 7.45 2.16
CA ILE A 150 -14.83 6.80 1.49
C ILE A 150 -14.45 5.42 0.91
N LYS A 151 -13.47 4.77 1.53
CA LYS A 151 -13.07 3.39 1.20
C LYS A 151 -13.90 2.38 2.01
N GLU A 152 -13.35 1.20 2.31
CA GLU A 152 -14.03 0.18 3.14
C GLU A 152 -14.34 0.67 4.56
N SER A 153 -13.54 1.63 5.01
CA SER A 153 -13.72 2.37 6.26
C SER A 153 -13.25 3.83 6.05
N ASP A 154 -13.39 4.71 7.05
CA ASP A 154 -12.67 5.99 7.05
C ASP A 154 -11.20 5.74 7.41
N ARG A 155 -10.42 5.33 6.40
CA ARG A 155 -9.01 4.95 6.59
C ARG A 155 -8.14 6.03 7.22
N ILE A 156 -8.47 7.32 7.06
CA ILE A 156 -7.73 8.40 7.72
C ILE A 156 -8.00 8.34 9.23
N ALA A 157 -9.27 8.27 9.62
CA ALA A 157 -9.65 8.23 11.03
C ALA A 157 -9.16 6.94 11.71
N ASP A 158 -9.33 5.80 11.05
CA ASP A 158 -9.01 4.49 11.60
C ASP A 158 -7.50 4.28 11.70
N VAL A 159 -6.71 4.63 10.67
CA VAL A 159 -5.25 4.61 10.73
C VAL A 159 -4.75 5.50 11.87
N GLN A 160 -5.31 6.71 12.00
CA GLN A 160 -4.94 7.60 13.10
C GLN A 160 -5.25 6.96 14.46
N ALA A 161 -6.45 6.45 14.65
CA ALA A 161 -6.85 5.87 15.92
C ALA A 161 -5.95 4.69 16.33
N GLU A 162 -5.69 3.78 15.39
CA GLU A 162 -4.93 2.57 15.70
C GLU A 162 -3.43 2.82 15.82
N LEU A 163 -2.84 3.69 15.00
CA LEU A 163 -1.43 4.05 15.15
C LEU A 163 -1.19 4.87 16.43
N GLN A 164 -2.10 5.78 16.82
CA GLN A 164 -2.03 6.48 18.09
C GLN A 164 -2.16 5.53 19.29
N ARG A 165 -3.02 4.49 19.20
CA ARG A 165 -3.11 3.41 20.19
C ARG A 165 -1.76 2.69 20.37
N CYS A 166 -0.98 2.57 19.31
CA CYS A 166 0.38 2.01 19.35
C CYS A 166 1.44 3.04 19.80
N GLY A 167 1.07 4.28 20.11
CA GLY A 167 1.99 5.33 20.57
C GLY A 167 2.61 6.16 19.45
N VAL A 168 2.15 6.03 18.21
CA VAL A 168 2.60 6.88 17.09
C VAL A 168 2.03 8.29 17.27
N GLN A 169 2.87 9.30 17.16
CA GLN A 169 2.43 10.70 17.17
C GLN A 169 1.98 11.09 15.77
N MET A 170 0.69 11.33 15.61
CA MET A 170 0.13 11.78 14.35
C MET A 170 -1.15 12.58 14.54
N HIS A 171 -1.47 13.39 13.54
CA HIS A 171 -2.75 14.06 13.41
C HIS A 171 -3.19 14.09 11.93
N SER A 172 -4.46 14.34 11.68
CA SER A 172 -5.00 14.42 10.33
C SER A 172 -5.96 15.58 10.15
N THR A 173 -6.11 16.00 8.90
CA THR A 173 -7.16 16.90 8.40
C THR A 173 -8.17 16.11 7.57
N ALA A 174 -9.02 16.80 6.82
CA ALA A 174 -9.94 16.16 5.87
C ALA A 174 -9.20 15.38 4.77
N GLU A 175 -8.01 15.85 4.35
CA GLU A 175 -7.31 15.39 3.16
C GLU A 175 -5.83 15.05 3.40
N GLU A 176 -5.35 15.13 4.64
CA GLU A 176 -3.94 14.94 4.95
C GLU A 176 -3.73 14.18 6.26
N MET A 177 -2.59 13.51 6.34
CA MET A 177 -2.07 12.89 7.56
C MET A 177 -0.65 13.39 7.81
N PHE A 178 -0.35 13.77 9.05
CA PHE A 178 0.97 14.18 9.52
C PHE A 178 1.44 13.18 10.57
N ILE A 179 2.59 12.57 10.34
CA ILE A 179 3.11 11.48 11.16
C ILE A 179 4.53 11.81 11.58
N THR A 180 4.75 11.91 12.90
CA THR A 180 6.08 12.08 13.48
C THR A 180 6.65 10.71 13.79
N GLY A 181 7.72 10.34 13.11
CA GLY A 181 8.40 9.08 13.32
C GLY A 181 9.31 9.08 14.54
N GLY A 182 9.70 7.91 15.01
CA GLY A 182 10.65 7.83 16.11
C GLY A 182 10.59 6.63 17.02
N GLY A 183 9.63 5.72 16.87
CA GLY A 183 9.54 4.47 17.67
C GLY A 183 10.49 4.31 18.86
N PRO A 184 10.44 3.30 19.64
CA PRO A 184 9.64 2.06 19.47
C PRO A 184 8.15 2.27 19.80
N TYR A 185 7.31 1.36 19.29
CA TYR A 185 5.87 1.40 19.43
C TYR A 185 5.35 0.19 20.20
N ALA A 186 4.24 0.35 20.93
CA ALA A 186 3.57 -0.71 21.65
C ALA A 186 2.11 -0.36 21.86
N ALA A 187 1.21 -1.33 21.74
CA ALA A 187 -0.18 -1.19 22.15
C ALA A 187 -0.42 -2.00 23.43
N PHE A 188 -1.16 -1.41 24.36
CA PHE A 188 -1.55 -2.07 25.61
C PHE A 188 -2.96 -2.69 25.52
N GLU A 189 -3.71 -2.36 24.49
CA GLU A 189 -5.05 -2.87 24.21
C GLU A 189 -5.09 -3.40 22.77
N PRO A 190 -6.03 -4.33 22.45
CA PRO A 190 -6.17 -4.81 21.07
C PRO A 190 -6.45 -3.68 20.10
N CYS A 191 -5.79 -3.74 18.95
CA CYS A 191 -6.09 -2.90 17.80
C CYS A 191 -7.29 -3.45 17.03
N GLN A 192 -8.05 -2.58 16.38
CA GLN A 192 -9.24 -2.95 15.63
C GLN A 192 -9.00 -2.92 14.13
N ALA A 193 -9.50 -3.94 13.45
CA ALA A 193 -9.42 -4.03 12.00
C ALA A 193 -10.38 -3.09 11.25
N HIS A 194 -11.40 -2.56 11.90
CA HIS A 194 -12.46 -1.74 11.29
C HIS A 194 -13.09 -2.39 10.04
N ASN A 195 -13.10 -3.74 9.99
CA ASN A 195 -13.51 -4.51 8.83
C ASN A 195 -12.77 -4.11 7.53
N ASP A 196 -11.55 -3.62 7.65
CA ASP A 196 -10.69 -3.18 6.53
C ASP A 196 -9.37 -3.97 6.50
N HIS A 197 -9.19 -4.73 5.41
CA HIS A 197 -8.01 -5.56 5.20
C HIS A 197 -6.68 -4.77 5.20
N ARG A 198 -6.70 -3.50 4.74
CA ARG A 198 -5.49 -2.67 4.70
C ARG A 198 -5.08 -2.15 6.07
N ILE A 199 -6.04 -1.95 6.97
CA ILE A 199 -5.76 -1.64 8.38
C ILE A 199 -5.11 -2.84 9.04
N VAL A 200 -5.68 -4.05 8.87
CA VAL A 200 -5.08 -5.29 9.39
C VAL A 200 -3.64 -5.46 8.92
N MET A 201 -3.41 -5.37 7.61
CA MET A 201 -2.09 -5.59 7.04
C MET A 201 -1.07 -4.52 7.48
N ALA A 202 -1.49 -3.26 7.60
CA ALA A 202 -0.63 -2.18 8.09
C ALA A 202 -0.22 -2.40 9.56
N LEU A 203 -1.17 -2.76 10.42
CA LEU A 203 -0.90 -3.08 11.83
C LEU A 203 0.00 -4.30 11.99
N ALA A 204 -0.19 -5.32 11.16
CA ALA A 204 0.68 -6.51 11.17
C ALA A 204 2.12 -6.16 10.73
N VAL A 205 2.29 -5.28 9.74
CA VAL A 205 3.62 -4.77 9.36
C VAL A 205 4.23 -3.95 10.51
N LEU A 206 3.48 -3.05 11.15
CA LEU A 206 3.94 -2.28 12.30
C LEU A 206 4.46 -3.21 13.42
N ALA A 207 3.71 -4.27 13.74
CA ALA A 207 4.12 -5.27 14.72
C ALA A 207 5.43 -5.99 14.32
N ALA A 208 5.56 -6.35 13.04
CA ALA A 208 6.69 -7.11 12.54
C ALA A 208 8.01 -6.31 12.50
N VAL A 209 7.96 -4.97 12.39
CA VAL A 209 9.15 -4.14 12.20
C VAL A 209 9.71 -3.52 13.48
N GLY A 210 9.26 -3.93 14.63
CA GLY A 210 9.85 -3.48 15.90
C GLY A 210 8.87 -2.85 16.87
N CYS A 211 7.59 -3.10 16.69
CA CYS A 211 6.59 -2.89 17.73
C CYS A 211 6.59 -4.09 18.69
N ALA A 212 6.10 -3.89 19.91
CA ALA A 212 5.73 -5.00 20.78
C ALA A 212 4.63 -5.85 20.10
N PRO A 213 4.46 -7.14 20.48
CA PRO A 213 3.39 -7.95 19.93
C PRO A 213 2.04 -7.23 19.99
N LEU A 214 1.33 -7.19 18.86
CA LEU A 214 -0.01 -6.60 18.77
C LEU A 214 -1.07 -7.70 18.68
N ARG A 215 -2.19 -7.52 19.39
CA ARG A 215 -3.41 -8.23 19.11
C ARG A 215 -4.25 -7.37 18.14
N ILE A 216 -4.74 -7.99 17.08
CA ILE A 216 -5.60 -7.34 16.07
C ILE A 216 -6.92 -8.09 16.04
N ASP A 217 -7.99 -7.46 16.53
CA ASP A 217 -9.34 -8.02 16.48
C ASP A 217 -9.97 -7.75 15.11
N GLY A 218 -10.67 -8.74 14.55
CA GLY A 218 -11.23 -8.66 13.20
C GLY A 218 -10.21 -8.90 12.08
N ALA A 219 -9.09 -9.58 12.38
CA ALA A 219 -8.00 -9.84 11.44
C ALA A 219 -8.43 -10.66 10.22
N GLU A 220 -9.56 -11.38 10.28
CA GLU A 220 -10.16 -12.10 9.15
C GLU A 220 -10.52 -11.18 7.97
N ALA A 221 -10.58 -9.86 8.17
CA ALA A 221 -10.80 -8.90 7.10
C ALA A 221 -9.77 -9.00 5.96
N VAL A 222 -8.58 -9.57 6.20
CA VAL A 222 -7.58 -9.85 5.14
C VAL A 222 -8.11 -10.76 4.04
N GLN A 223 -9.11 -11.61 4.34
CA GLN A 223 -9.74 -12.51 3.39
C GLN A 223 -10.37 -11.77 2.19
N LYS A 224 -10.66 -10.48 2.33
CA LYS A 224 -11.27 -9.66 1.28
C LYS A 224 -10.34 -9.44 0.08
N SER A 225 -9.03 -9.45 0.29
CA SER A 225 -8.07 -9.13 -0.77
C SER A 225 -6.80 -9.96 -0.74
N TYR A 226 -6.35 -10.44 0.42
CA TYR A 226 -5.12 -11.21 0.56
C TYR A 226 -5.28 -12.36 1.57
N PRO A 227 -5.96 -13.43 1.19
CA PRO A 227 -6.23 -14.56 2.10
C PRO A 227 -4.97 -15.18 2.73
N ASN A 228 -3.86 -15.23 1.99
CA ASN A 228 -2.61 -15.85 2.43
C ASN A 228 -1.65 -14.87 3.15
N PHE A 229 -2.07 -13.65 3.43
CA PHE A 229 -1.19 -12.61 3.97
C PHE A 229 -0.41 -13.04 5.22
N PHE A 230 -1.06 -13.64 6.18
CA PHE A 230 -0.40 -14.09 7.42
C PHE A 230 0.52 -15.29 7.21
N GLU A 231 0.19 -16.18 6.26
CA GLU A 231 1.06 -17.28 5.87
C GLU A 231 2.35 -16.73 5.24
N ASP A 232 2.24 -15.76 4.34
CA ASP A 232 3.39 -15.13 3.71
C ASP A 232 4.26 -14.36 4.73
N LEU A 233 3.65 -13.71 5.72
CA LEU A 233 4.40 -13.11 6.84
C LEU A 233 5.18 -14.17 7.64
N GLN A 234 4.55 -15.31 7.94
CA GLN A 234 5.20 -16.43 8.65
C GLN A 234 6.37 -17.00 7.83
N ASN A 235 6.21 -17.13 6.51
CA ASN A 235 7.26 -17.58 5.59
C ASN A 235 8.47 -16.62 5.58
N LEU A 236 8.26 -15.35 5.89
CA LEU A 236 9.33 -14.35 6.08
C LEU A 236 9.91 -14.35 7.51
N GLY A 237 9.43 -15.23 8.40
CA GLY A 237 9.93 -15.39 9.76
C GLY A 237 9.22 -14.51 10.80
N VAL A 238 8.13 -13.84 10.45
CA VAL A 238 7.31 -13.09 11.41
C VAL A 238 6.50 -14.09 12.24
N LYS A 239 6.52 -13.93 13.55
CA LYS A 239 5.71 -14.79 14.44
C LYS A 239 4.25 -14.32 14.42
N VAL A 240 3.37 -15.18 13.95
CA VAL A 240 1.92 -14.95 13.91
C VAL A 240 1.21 -16.06 14.67
N GLU A 241 0.33 -15.69 15.60
CA GLU A 241 -0.54 -16.59 16.33
C GLU A 241 -1.99 -16.22 16.03
N ILE A 242 -2.80 -17.21 15.66
CA ILE A 242 -4.23 -17.03 15.42
C ILE A 242 -4.97 -17.49 16.69
N ALA A 243 -5.61 -16.55 17.39
CA ALA A 243 -6.52 -16.87 18.48
C ALA A 243 -7.91 -17.10 17.87
N ASN A 244 -8.48 -18.28 18.12
CA ASN A 244 -9.89 -18.55 17.86
C ASN A 244 -10.63 -18.26 19.16
N ASP A 245 -11.44 -17.21 19.16
CA ASP A 245 -12.36 -16.90 20.28
C ASP A 245 -13.57 -17.82 20.26
#